data_50437bd0fee78e2b96a598a9147e0948
#
_entry.id   50437bd0fee78e2b96a598a9147e0948
#
_cell.length_a   1.000
_cell.length_b   1.000
_cell.length_c   1.000
_cell.angle_alpha   90.00
_cell.angle_beta   90.00
_cell.angle_gamma   90.00
#
_symmetry.space_group_name_H-M   'P 1'
#
loop_
_entity.id
_entity.type
_entity.pdbx_description
1 polymer ?
#
loop_
_entity_poly.entity_id
_entity_poly.type
_entity_poly.pdbx_seq_one_letter_code
_entity_poly.pdbx_strand_id
1 'polypeptide(L)'
;MTAHQPPPYPAADATYDASPERVAEDARPVRGNVRLPPHAPGMRIGLFGGTFDPPHDAHRAACLIAMKRLDLDRVWWLVTPGNPLKDTRGLAPLKERIGIARALARHPRIAVTGVEAQIGTHYTYETIAYLRAHCPAVRFVWIMGADNLRSFHRWQKWRGIAGLVPIAVVDRLGPSLYAGASAAGQALARARIPEQAAMSLPDRKPPAWVYLHGLKSPLSSTALRAARHKSDAKGSQNENCGTAGG
;
A
#
# COMPACT_ATOMS: atom_id res chain seq x y z
N MET A 1 -31.94 -5.46 8.74
CA MET A 1 -30.74 -5.29 7.87
C MET A 1 -29.54 -5.83 8.64
N THR A 2 -29.24 -7.08 8.44
CA THR A 2 -28.14 -7.80 9.11
C THR A 2 -26.81 -7.32 8.54
N ALA A 3 -25.98 -6.71 9.38
CA ALA A 3 -24.62 -6.34 9.03
C ALA A 3 -23.84 -7.62 8.68
N HIS A 4 -23.39 -7.73 7.46
CA HIS A 4 -22.52 -8.82 6.99
C HIS A 4 -21.16 -8.66 7.68
N GLN A 5 -20.97 -9.41 8.76
CA GLN A 5 -19.69 -9.52 9.45
C GLN A 5 -18.78 -10.37 8.57
N PRO A 6 -17.60 -9.88 8.14
CA PRO A 6 -16.68 -10.70 7.37
C PRO A 6 -16.28 -11.93 8.20
N PRO A 7 -16.10 -13.10 7.58
CA PRO A 7 -15.73 -14.32 8.28
C PRO A 7 -14.43 -14.13 9.07
N PRO A 8 -14.30 -14.75 10.25
CA PRO A 8 -13.09 -14.67 11.04
C PRO A 8 -11.92 -15.21 10.22
N TYR A 9 -10.80 -14.49 10.24
CA TYR A 9 -9.57 -14.91 9.58
C TYR A 9 -9.16 -16.29 10.10
N PRO A 10 -8.83 -17.24 9.23
CA PRO A 10 -8.28 -18.52 9.68
C PRO A 10 -7.02 -18.26 10.50
N ALA A 11 -6.86 -19.03 11.57
CA ALA A 11 -5.74 -18.94 12.49
C ALA A 11 -4.40 -18.89 11.74
N ALA A 12 -3.44 -18.15 12.31
CA ALA A 12 -2.11 -17.89 11.75
C ALA A 12 -1.25 -19.16 11.81
N ASP A 13 -1.63 -20.21 11.08
CA ASP A 13 -0.90 -21.46 11.06
C ASP A 13 -0.47 -21.87 9.66
N ALA A 14 0.73 -22.46 9.61
CA ALA A 14 1.45 -23.03 8.50
C ALA A 14 2.30 -22.05 7.67
N THR A 15 3.52 -22.49 7.40
CA THR A 15 4.41 -21.97 6.35
C THR A 15 3.65 -21.88 5.04
N TYR A 16 3.32 -20.64 4.61
CA TYR A 16 2.65 -20.43 3.34
C TYR A 16 3.59 -20.85 2.20
N ASP A 17 3.11 -21.79 1.39
CA ASP A 17 3.80 -22.21 0.16
C ASP A 17 3.68 -21.10 -0.90
N ALA A 18 4.79 -20.43 -1.18
CA ALA A 18 4.92 -19.41 -2.22
C ALA A 18 5.46 -20.00 -3.53
N SER A 19 5.24 -21.29 -3.79
CA SER A 19 5.64 -21.94 -5.04
C SER A 19 5.00 -21.25 -6.25
N PRO A 20 5.67 -21.24 -7.42
CA PRO A 20 5.11 -20.66 -8.64
C PRO A 20 3.73 -21.24 -9.00
N GLU A 21 3.53 -22.53 -8.77
CA GLU A 21 2.25 -23.21 -9.02
C GLU A 21 1.14 -22.67 -8.13
N ARG A 22 1.41 -22.51 -6.84
CA ARG A 22 0.45 -21.95 -5.89
C ARG A 22 0.12 -20.50 -6.16
N VAL A 23 1.12 -19.72 -6.57
CA VAL A 23 0.93 -18.32 -6.97
C VAL A 23 0.04 -18.24 -8.21
N ALA A 24 0.23 -19.13 -9.20
CA ALA A 24 -0.60 -19.18 -10.40
C ALA A 24 -2.05 -19.59 -10.11
N GLU A 25 -2.27 -20.56 -9.18
CA GLU A 25 -3.62 -20.94 -8.73
C GLU A 25 -4.34 -19.80 -8.01
N ASP A 26 -3.63 -19.04 -7.18
CA ASP A 26 -4.19 -17.90 -6.43
C ASP A 26 -4.42 -16.66 -7.31
N ALA A 27 -3.80 -16.59 -8.49
CA ALA A 27 -4.04 -15.56 -9.48
C ALA A 27 -5.40 -15.77 -10.13
N ARG A 28 -6.41 -14.99 -9.71
CA ARG A 28 -7.76 -15.10 -10.27
C ARG A 28 -7.77 -14.84 -11.77
N PRO A 29 -8.49 -15.66 -12.57
CA PRO A 29 -8.67 -15.39 -13.98
C PRO A 29 -9.47 -14.09 -14.16
N VAL A 30 -8.88 -13.12 -14.82
CA VAL A 30 -9.52 -11.83 -15.08
C VAL A 30 -10.12 -11.86 -16.47
N ARG A 31 -11.41 -11.50 -16.58
CA ARG A 31 -12.06 -11.29 -17.87
C ARG A 31 -11.75 -9.88 -18.37
N GLY A 32 -11.03 -9.78 -19.49
CA GLY A 32 -10.71 -8.51 -20.15
C GLY A 32 -9.24 -8.15 -20.11
N ASN A 33 -8.91 -7.08 -20.84
CA ASN A 33 -7.53 -6.59 -20.95
C ASN A 33 -7.17 -5.65 -19.79
N VAL A 34 -6.37 -6.12 -18.84
CA VAL A 34 -5.89 -5.31 -17.72
C VAL A 34 -4.76 -4.41 -18.21
N ARG A 35 -4.95 -3.11 -18.08
CA ARG A 35 -3.92 -2.14 -18.45
C ARG A 35 -2.94 -1.92 -17.29
N LEU A 36 -1.76 -2.54 -17.39
CA LEU A 36 -0.66 -2.30 -16.46
C LEU A 36 0.13 -1.04 -16.84
N PRO A 37 0.74 -0.35 -15.87
CA PRO A 37 1.67 0.73 -16.16
C PRO A 37 2.89 0.25 -16.95
N PRO A 38 3.61 1.15 -17.65
CA PRO A 38 4.78 0.79 -18.44
C PRO A 38 5.84 0.05 -17.63
N HIS A 39 6.27 -1.10 -18.13
CA HIS A 39 7.28 -1.95 -17.53
C HIS A 39 8.05 -2.73 -18.61
N ALA A 40 9.21 -3.25 -18.26
CA ALA A 40 10.04 -4.11 -19.13
C ALA A 40 10.71 -5.20 -18.28
N PRO A 41 11.14 -6.31 -18.89
CA PRO A 41 11.92 -7.33 -18.23
C PRO A 41 13.16 -6.75 -17.50
N GLY A 42 13.43 -7.26 -16.30
CA GLY A 42 14.56 -6.83 -15.48
C GLY A 42 14.33 -5.58 -14.65
N MET A 43 13.27 -4.79 -14.91
CA MET A 43 12.98 -3.60 -14.13
C MET A 43 12.71 -3.91 -12.65
N ARG A 44 13.19 -3.02 -11.78
CA ARG A 44 12.93 -2.98 -10.33
C ARG A 44 11.78 -2.03 -10.07
N ILE A 45 10.62 -2.57 -9.69
CA ILE A 45 9.40 -1.78 -9.54
C ILE A 45 8.88 -1.86 -8.11
N GLY A 46 8.77 -0.70 -7.45
CA GLY A 46 8.12 -0.59 -6.16
C GLY A 46 6.60 -0.56 -6.29
N LEU A 47 5.92 -1.38 -5.52
CA LEU A 47 4.45 -1.39 -5.41
C LEU A 47 4.06 -0.67 -4.12
N PHE A 48 3.30 0.40 -4.23
CA PHE A 48 2.85 1.20 -3.08
C PHE A 48 1.33 1.30 -3.06
N GLY A 49 0.69 0.50 -2.20
CA GLY A 49 -0.76 0.41 -2.08
C GLY A 49 -1.35 1.39 -1.06
N GLY A 50 -2.54 1.90 -1.36
CA GLY A 50 -3.28 2.76 -0.43
C GLY A 50 -4.65 3.17 -0.93
N THR A 51 -5.50 3.65 -0.01
CA THR A 51 -6.79 4.26 -0.36
C THR A 51 -6.61 5.63 -1.00
N PHE A 52 -5.54 6.36 -0.62
CA PHE A 52 -5.23 7.71 -1.10
C PHE A 52 -6.45 8.66 -0.99
N ASP A 53 -7.03 8.72 0.22
CA ASP A 53 -8.19 9.56 0.50
C ASP A 53 -7.99 10.44 1.75
N PRO A 54 -7.44 11.67 1.56
CA PRO A 54 -6.73 12.11 0.36
C PRO A 54 -5.28 11.59 0.32
N PRO A 55 -4.64 11.56 -0.86
CA PRO A 55 -3.19 11.43 -0.94
C PRO A 55 -2.52 12.68 -0.36
N HIS A 56 -1.28 12.56 0.14
CA HIS A 56 -0.53 13.67 0.74
C HIS A 56 0.98 13.51 0.50
N ASP A 57 1.74 14.59 0.72
CA ASP A 57 3.17 14.65 0.40
C ASP A 57 4.00 13.55 1.06
N ALA A 58 3.60 13.06 2.25
CA ALA A 58 4.31 11.95 2.87
C ALA A 58 4.21 10.62 2.09
N HIS A 59 3.15 10.41 1.28
CA HIS A 59 3.10 9.27 0.36
C HIS A 59 4.15 9.41 -0.74
N ARG A 60 4.22 10.61 -1.33
CA ARG A 60 5.20 10.91 -2.38
C ARG A 60 6.63 10.82 -1.84
N ALA A 61 6.90 11.42 -0.68
CA ALA A 61 8.21 11.40 -0.04
C ALA A 61 8.67 9.95 0.28
N ALA A 62 7.79 9.12 0.82
CA ALA A 62 8.10 7.71 1.08
C ALA A 62 8.50 6.96 -0.20
N CYS A 63 7.79 7.20 -1.31
CA CYS A 63 8.11 6.59 -2.58
C CYS A 63 9.44 7.07 -3.17
N LEU A 64 9.75 8.37 -3.04
CA LEU A 64 11.03 8.92 -3.51
C LEU A 64 12.21 8.39 -2.68
N ILE A 65 12.04 8.24 -1.37
CA ILE A 65 13.05 7.60 -0.49
C ILE A 65 13.27 6.15 -0.92
N ALA A 66 12.21 5.37 -1.06
CA ALA A 66 12.31 3.98 -1.50
C ALA A 66 12.96 3.87 -2.88
N MET A 67 12.55 4.70 -3.83
CA MET A 67 13.12 4.73 -5.19
C MET A 67 14.61 4.98 -5.19
N LYS A 68 15.09 5.95 -4.39
CA LYS A 68 16.51 6.28 -4.28
C LYS A 68 17.31 5.19 -3.55
N ARG A 69 16.79 4.69 -2.41
CA ARG A 69 17.52 3.76 -1.53
C ARG A 69 17.58 2.34 -2.07
N LEU A 70 16.58 1.92 -2.85
CA LEU A 70 16.47 0.59 -3.43
C LEU A 70 16.89 0.55 -4.92
N ASP A 71 17.28 1.67 -5.49
CA ASP A 71 17.57 1.82 -6.91
C ASP A 71 16.44 1.28 -7.80
N LEU A 72 15.20 1.77 -7.54
CA LEU A 72 14.03 1.35 -8.30
C LEU A 72 13.92 2.15 -9.61
N ASP A 73 13.60 1.47 -10.69
CA ASP A 73 13.33 2.11 -11.99
C ASP A 73 12.01 2.88 -11.96
N ARG A 74 10.98 2.32 -11.30
CA ARG A 74 9.65 2.91 -11.18
C ARG A 74 9.00 2.58 -9.84
N VAL A 75 7.99 3.38 -9.49
CA VAL A 75 7.04 3.05 -8.42
C VAL A 75 5.63 3.10 -8.98
N TRP A 76 4.83 2.07 -8.69
CA TRP A 76 3.41 2.06 -9.00
C TRP A 76 2.59 2.33 -7.75
N TRP A 77 1.79 3.40 -7.80
CA TRP A 77 0.78 3.66 -6.79
C TRP A 77 -0.47 2.87 -7.14
N LEU A 78 -0.80 1.91 -6.30
CA LEU A 78 -1.96 1.04 -6.42
C LEU A 78 -3.10 1.66 -5.62
N VAL A 79 -4.02 2.38 -6.28
CA VAL A 79 -5.18 2.98 -5.62
C VAL A 79 -6.23 1.90 -5.44
N THR A 80 -6.44 1.47 -4.19
CA THR A 80 -7.39 0.40 -3.88
C THR A 80 -8.85 0.87 -4.02
N PRO A 81 -9.77 0.03 -4.54
CA PRO A 81 -11.20 0.32 -4.52
C PRO A 81 -11.73 0.55 -3.10
N GLY A 82 -11.20 -0.20 -2.13
CA GLY A 82 -11.49 -0.06 -0.70
C GLY A 82 -10.60 -0.99 0.11
N ASN A 83 -10.30 -0.62 1.36
CA ASN A 83 -9.52 -1.48 2.26
C ASN A 83 -10.48 -2.25 3.17
N PRO A 84 -10.53 -3.61 3.10
CA PRO A 84 -11.44 -4.41 3.92
C PRO A 84 -11.28 -4.24 5.43
N LEU A 85 -10.12 -3.74 5.89
CA LEU A 85 -9.81 -3.48 7.30
C LEU A 85 -10.21 -2.07 7.76
N LYS A 86 -10.75 -1.24 6.87
CA LYS A 86 -11.15 0.15 7.16
C LYS A 86 -12.60 0.38 6.81
N ASP A 87 -13.24 1.33 7.50
CA ASP A 87 -14.55 1.82 7.08
C ASP A 87 -14.39 2.53 5.72
N THR A 88 -15.15 2.07 4.74
CA THR A 88 -15.14 2.60 3.37
C THR A 88 -16.34 3.51 3.11
N ARG A 89 -17.22 3.71 4.11
CA ARG A 89 -18.33 4.67 4.00
C ARG A 89 -17.78 6.08 3.88
N GLY A 90 -18.25 6.83 2.90
CA GLY A 90 -17.74 8.17 2.62
C GLY A 90 -16.41 8.23 1.88
N LEU A 91 -15.88 7.10 1.40
CA LEU A 91 -14.70 7.08 0.55
C LEU A 91 -15.03 7.71 -0.81
N ALA A 92 -14.23 8.68 -1.24
CA ALA A 92 -14.39 9.31 -2.56
C ALA A 92 -14.32 8.26 -3.69
N PRO A 93 -15.02 8.48 -4.82
CA PRO A 93 -14.98 7.57 -5.97
C PRO A 93 -13.55 7.24 -6.41
N LEU A 94 -13.30 5.99 -6.81
CA LEU A 94 -11.97 5.52 -7.21
C LEU A 94 -11.34 6.40 -8.30
N LYS A 95 -12.13 6.79 -9.30
CA LYS A 95 -11.66 7.66 -10.40
C LYS A 95 -11.16 9.00 -9.91
N GLU A 96 -11.85 9.62 -8.96
CA GLU A 96 -11.47 10.87 -8.32
C GLU A 96 -10.16 10.71 -7.54
N ARG A 97 -10.06 9.69 -6.69
CA ARG A 97 -8.85 9.40 -5.90
C ARG A 97 -7.63 9.14 -6.79
N ILE A 98 -7.81 8.44 -7.93
CA ILE A 98 -6.76 8.26 -8.94
C ILE A 98 -6.36 9.61 -9.53
N GLY A 99 -7.31 10.49 -9.85
CA GLY A 99 -7.03 11.82 -10.39
C GLY A 99 -6.19 12.67 -9.42
N ILE A 100 -6.59 12.74 -8.15
CA ILE A 100 -5.88 13.48 -7.11
C ILE A 100 -4.49 12.86 -6.86
N ALA A 101 -4.40 11.53 -6.82
CA ALA A 101 -3.13 10.83 -6.65
C ALA A 101 -2.15 11.12 -7.80
N ARG A 102 -2.63 11.18 -9.05
CA ARG A 102 -1.82 11.56 -10.22
C ARG A 102 -1.32 12.99 -10.13
N ALA A 103 -2.19 13.90 -9.70
CA ALA A 103 -1.83 15.32 -9.53
C ALA A 103 -0.73 15.51 -8.48
N LEU A 104 -0.75 14.70 -7.40
CA LEU A 104 0.26 14.75 -6.35
C LEU A 104 1.55 14.01 -6.74
N ALA A 105 1.44 12.88 -7.39
CA ALA A 105 2.60 12.03 -7.72
C ALA A 105 3.63 12.76 -8.58
N ARG A 106 3.21 13.52 -9.60
CA ARG A 106 4.00 14.40 -10.51
C ARG A 106 5.49 14.03 -10.62
N HIS A 107 5.77 12.79 -11.00
CA HIS A 107 7.14 12.30 -11.17
C HIS A 107 7.17 11.29 -12.33
N PRO A 108 8.13 11.38 -13.28
CA PRO A 108 8.15 10.55 -14.49
C PRO A 108 8.28 9.06 -14.22
N ARG A 109 8.82 8.68 -13.06
CA ARG A 109 8.98 7.29 -12.63
C ARG A 109 7.90 6.81 -11.64
N ILE A 110 6.86 7.61 -11.36
CA ILE A 110 5.72 7.18 -10.55
C ILE A 110 4.50 7.04 -11.46
N ALA A 111 3.94 5.85 -11.51
CA ALA A 111 2.70 5.57 -12.24
C ALA A 111 1.56 5.30 -11.25
N VAL A 112 0.40 5.94 -11.44
CA VAL A 112 -0.79 5.75 -10.61
C VAL A 112 -1.80 4.91 -11.36
N THR A 113 -2.24 3.81 -10.76
CA THR A 113 -3.15 2.85 -11.36
C THR A 113 -4.23 2.38 -10.39
N GLY A 114 -5.40 2.02 -10.92
CA GLY A 114 -6.47 1.32 -10.22
C GLY A 114 -6.55 -0.15 -10.65
N VAL A 115 -5.41 -0.82 -10.82
CA VAL A 115 -5.33 -2.21 -11.29
C VAL A 115 -6.15 -3.17 -10.43
N GLU A 116 -6.23 -2.96 -9.13
CA GLU A 116 -7.02 -3.80 -8.22
C GLU A 116 -8.50 -3.86 -8.62
N ALA A 117 -9.07 -2.72 -9.03
CA ALA A 117 -10.45 -2.70 -9.55
C ALA A 117 -10.58 -3.45 -10.87
N GLN A 118 -9.56 -3.41 -11.75
CA GLN A 118 -9.58 -4.12 -13.03
C GLN A 118 -9.50 -5.64 -12.84
N ILE A 119 -8.72 -6.11 -11.86
CA ILE A 119 -8.61 -7.54 -11.56
C ILE A 119 -9.66 -8.02 -10.55
N GLY A 120 -10.53 -7.14 -10.06
CA GLY A 120 -11.64 -7.49 -9.18
C GLY A 120 -11.22 -7.92 -7.78
N THR A 121 -10.10 -7.40 -7.26
CA THR A 121 -9.62 -7.70 -5.90
C THR A 121 -9.56 -6.47 -5.01
N HIS A 122 -9.60 -6.73 -3.69
CA HIS A 122 -9.37 -5.77 -2.61
C HIS A 122 -8.19 -6.18 -1.72
N TYR A 123 -7.53 -7.28 -2.03
CA TYR A 123 -6.50 -7.87 -1.20
C TYR A 123 -5.12 -7.76 -1.84
N THR A 124 -4.19 -7.22 -1.08
CA THR A 124 -2.79 -7.03 -1.51
C THR A 124 -2.14 -8.32 -2.01
N TYR A 125 -2.41 -9.45 -1.34
CA TYR A 125 -1.88 -10.74 -1.76
C TYR A 125 -2.28 -11.10 -3.19
N GLU A 126 -3.57 -11.00 -3.51
CA GLU A 126 -4.11 -11.32 -4.83
C GLU A 126 -3.55 -10.38 -5.91
N THR A 127 -3.40 -9.09 -5.57
CA THR A 127 -2.78 -8.10 -6.46
C THR A 127 -1.34 -8.47 -6.79
N ILE A 128 -0.53 -8.79 -5.78
CA ILE A 128 0.88 -9.14 -5.97
C ILE A 128 1.01 -10.48 -6.72
N ALA A 129 0.19 -11.48 -6.38
CA ALA A 129 0.16 -12.76 -7.09
C ALA A 129 -0.16 -12.57 -8.58
N TYR A 130 -1.17 -11.78 -8.89
CA TYR A 130 -1.53 -11.43 -10.26
C TYR A 130 -0.36 -10.76 -11.00
N LEU A 131 0.26 -9.73 -10.40
CA LEU A 131 1.37 -9.01 -11.03
C LEU A 131 2.59 -9.91 -11.25
N ARG A 132 2.90 -10.78 -10.30
CA ARG A 132 3.99 -11.75 -10.44
C ARG A 132 3.76 -12.75 -11.58
N ALA A 133 2.53 -13.24 -11.72
CA ALA A 133 2.16 -14.16 -12.79
C ALA A 133 2.21 -13.51 -14.19
N HIS A 134 1.81 -12.23 -14.29
CA HIS A 134 1.74 -11.52 -15.57
C HIS A 134 3.01 -10.73 -15.94
N CYS A 135 3.89 -10.50 -14.97
CA CYS A 135 5.17 -9.81 -15.17
C CYS A 135 6.33 -10.59 -14.53
N PRO A 136 6.58 -11.87 -14.91
CA PRO A 136 7.51 -12.76 -14.21
C PRO A 136 8.96 -12.26 -14.23
N ALA A 137 9.34 -11.47 -15.24
CA ALA A 137 10.69 -10.91 -15.38
C ALA A 137 10.87 -9.56 -14.66
N VAL A 138 9.85 -9.03 -13.97
CA VAL A 138 9.93 -7.78 -13.20
C VAL A 138 10.26 -8.11 -11.74
N ARG A 139 11.15 -7.32 -11.14
CA ARG A 139 11.55 -7.43 -9.73
C ARG A 139 10.69 -6.49 -8.91
N PHE A 140 9.61 -7.02 -8.36
CA PHE A 140 8.71 -6.23 -7.53
C PHE A 140 9.19 -6.14 -6.08
N VAL A 141 9.01 -4.95 -5.47
CA VAL A 141 9.21 -4.71 -4.03
C VAL A 141 7.94 -4.08 -3.48
N TRP A 142 7.37 -4.64 -2.42
CA TRP A 142 6.24 -4.03 -1.72
C TRP A 142 6.74 -2.91 -0.80
N ILE A 143 6.23 -1.70 -0.99
CA ILE A 143 6.57 -0.52 -0.17
C ILE A 143 5.41 -0.24 0.78
N MET A 144 5.70 -0.09 2.08
CA MET A 144 4.71 0.30 3.07
C MET A 144 5.28 1.27 4.09
N GLY A 145 4.40 2.03 4.76
CA GLY A 145 4.79 2.83 5.91
C GLY A 145 5.00 1.97 7.17
N ALA A 146 5.77 2.47 8.12
CA ALA A 146 6.00 1.81 9.40
C ALA A 146 4.71 1.59 10.21
N ASP A 147 3.71 2.46 10.04
CA ASP A 147 2.35 2.32 10.58
C ASP A 147 1.65 1.06 10.06
N ASN A 148 1.83 0.73 8.78
CA ASN A 148 1.28 -0.47 8.19
C ASN A 148 1.96 -1.74 8.68
N LEU A 149 3.29 -1.73 8.93
CA LEU A 149 3.99 -2.90 9.49
C LEU A 149 3.40 -3.33 10.84
N ARG A 150 2.96 -2.36 11.67
CA ARG A 150 2.32 -2.64 12.96
C ARG A 150 1.06 -3.49 12.82
N SER A 151 0.28 -3.29 11.76
CA SER A 151 -0.96 -4.01 11.47
C SER A 151 -0.82 -5.08 10.39
N PHE A 152 0.35 -5.25 9.81
CA PHE A 152 0.59 -6.14 8.67
C PHE A 152 0.20 -7.58 8.95
N HIS A 153 0.43 -8.08 10.19
CA HIS A 153 0.01 -9.41 10.61
C HIS A 153 -1.51 -9.66 10.52
N ARG A 154 -2.31 -8.61 10.38
CA ARG A 154 -3.77 -8.68 10.21
C ARG A 154 -4.20 -8.70 8.74
N TRP A 155 -3.28 -8.52 7.80
CA TRP A 155 -3.60 -8.54 6.38
C TRP A 155 -3.84 -9.97 5.91
N GLN A 156 -4.79 -10.13 4.99
CA GLN A 156 -5.08 -11.43 4.40
C GLN A 156 -3.81 -12.04 3.78
N LYS A 157 -3.50 -13.29 4.12
CA LYS A 157 -2.31 -14.03 3.65
C LYS A 157 -1.00 -13.21 3.78
N TRP A 158 -0.81 -12.45 4.86
CA TRP A 158 0.34 -11.56 5.04
C TRP A 158 1.71 -12.24 4.94
N ARG A 159 1.82 -13.52 5.42
CA ARG A 159 3.03 -14.31 5.23
C ARG A 159 3.26 -14.66 3.77
N GLY A 160 2.18 -14.91 3.01
CA GLY A 160 2.22 -15.09 1.57
C GLY A 160 2.73 -13.84 0.86
N ILE A 161 2.26 -12.64 1.25
CA ILE A 161 2.80 -11.38 0.72
C ILE A 161 4.31 -11.32 0.93
N ALA A 162 4.77 -11.61 2.15
CA ALA A 162 6.20 -11.62 2.47
C ALA A 162 6.99 -12.70 1.72
N GLY A 163 6.36 -13.80 1.34
CA GLY A 163 6.93 -14.86 0.52
C GLY A 163 6.93 -14.56 -0.98
N LEU A 164 6.04 -13.68 -1.46
CA LEU A 164 5.94 -13.33 -2.87
C LEU A 164 6.96 -12.28 -3.31
N VAL A 165 7.18 -11.25 -2.49
CA VAL A 165 8.03 -10.10 -2.83
C VAL A 165 8.80 -9.60 -1.61
N PRO A 166 10.00 -9.04 -1.79
CA PRO A 166 10.69 -8.30 -0.75
C PRO A 166 9.87 -7.08 -0.30
N ILE A 167 10.07 -6.65 0.97
CA ILE A 167 9.29 -5.56 1.57
C ILE A 167 10.21 -4.43 2.00
N ALA A 168 9.90 -3.20 1.58
CA ALA A 168 10.53 -1.98 2.08
C ALA A 168 9.57 -1.25 3.02
N VAL A 169 9.98 -1.08 4.26
CA VAL A 169 9.23 -0.33 5.27
C VAL A 169 9.86 1.05 5.39
N VAL A 170 9.10 2.10 5.04
CA VAL A 170 9.58 3.48 5.12
C VAL A 170 9.03 4.14 6.36
N ASP A 171 9.93 4.66 7.19
CA ASP A 171 9.55 5.48 8.34
C ASP A 171 9.00 6.83 7.86
N ARG A 172 7.78 7.15 8.26
CA ARG A 172 7.14 8.42 7.92
C ARG A 172 7.06 9.36 9.10
N LEU A 173 7.01 8.82 10.35
CA LEU A 173 6.85 9.64 11.56
C LEU A 173 6.73 8.89 12.86
N GLY A 174 7.15 9.62 13.93
CA GLY A 174 6.74 9.37 15.30
C GLY A 174 7.31 8.08 15.90
N PRO A 175 6.63 7.44 16.85
CA PRO A 175 7.14 6.29 17.60
C PRO A 175 7.23 5.00 16.77
N SER A 176 7.78 5.10 15.59
CA SER A 176 8.09 4.01 14.66
C SER A 176 9.24 3.12 15.15
N LEU A 177 9.96 3.55 16.19
CA LEU A 177 10.93 2.71 16.91
C LEU A 177 10.36 1.34 17.31
N TYR A 178 9.05 1.25 17.52
CA TYR A 178 8.36 0.00 17.85
C TYR A 178 7.82 -0.78 16.62
N ALA A 179 8.01 -0.29 15.40
CA ALA A 179 7.51 -1.01 14.23
C ALA A 179 8.21 -2.38 14.05
N GLY A 180 9.51 -2.45 14.33
CA GLY A 180 10.25 -3.72 14.33
C GLY A 180 9.86 -4.67 15.46
N ALA A 181 9.31 -4.17 16.56
CA ALA A 181 8.78 -4.95 17.67
C ALA A 181 7.33 -5.44 17.43
N SER A 182 6.70 -5.08 16.32
CA SER A 182 5.37 -5.56 15.95
C SER A 182 5.37 -7.08 15.70
N ALA A 183 4.21 -7.72 15.81
CA ALA A 183 4.07 -9.17 15.56
C ALA A 183 4.65 -9.58 14.20
N ALA A 184 4.41 -8.78 13.14
CA ALA A 184 4.98 -9.04 11.83
C ALA A 184 6.51 -8.82 11.80
N GLY A 185 7.00 -7.74 12.43
CA GLY A 185 8.43 -7.45 12.51
C GLY A 185 9.22 -8.53 13.24
N GLN A 186 8.68 -9.05 14.34
CA GLN A 186 9.27 -10.16 15.10
C GLN A 186 9.23 -11.47 14.30
N ALA A 187 8.10 -11.81 13.68
CA ALA A 187 7.97 -13.03 12.87
C ALA A 187 8.92 -13.03 11.66
N LEU A 188 9.22 -11.86 11.10
CA LEU A 188 10.12 -11.68 9.96
C LEU A 188 11.53 -11.21 10.38
N ALA A 189 11.89 -11.27 11.67
CA ALA A 189 13.15 -10.72 12.17
C ALA A 189 14.38 -11.28 11.44
N ARG A 190 14.40 -12.59 11.16
CA ARG A 190 15.50 -13.27 10.45
C ARG A 190 15.62 -12.87 8.97
N ALA A 191 14.54 -12.34 8.39
CA ALA A 191 14.50 -11.89 7.00
C ALA A 191 14.87 -10.41 6.85
N ARG A 192 15.15 -9.71 7.96
CA ARG A 192 15.52 -8.29 7.95
C ARG A 192 16.95 -8.13 7.49
N ILE A 193 17.15 -7.26 6.50
CA ILE A 193 18.49 -6.83 6.08
C ILE A 193 18.81 -5.44 6.68
N PRO A 194 20.09 -5.12 6.88
CA PRO A 194 20.51 -3.79 7.34
C PRO A 194 20.20 -2.73 6.28
N GLU A 195 19.94 -1.50 6.73
CA GLU A 195 19.58 -0.40 5.82
C GLU A 195 20.67 -0.08 4.79
N GLN A 196 21.94 -0.29 5.15
CA GLN A 196 23.10 -0.09 4.28
C GLN A 196 23.07 -1.05 3.07
N ALA A 197 22.41 -2.20 3.22
CA ALA A 197 22.23 -3.17 2.14
C ALA A 197 20.93 -2.98 1.33
N ALA A 198 20.20 -1.88 1.55
CA ALA A 198 18.87 -1.65 0.96
C ALA A 198 18.85 -1.76 -0.57
N MET A 199 19.89 -1.30 -1.26
CA MET A 199 19.99 -1.36 -2.72
C MET A 199 19.93 -2.80 -3.26
N SER A 200 20.33 -3.79 -2.47
CA SER A 200 20.25 -5.22 -2.85
C SER A 200 18.86 -5.83 -2.66
N LEU A 201 17.92 -5.13 -2.01
CA LEU A 201 16.62 -5.70 -1.66
C LEU A 201 15.81 -6.22 -2.87
N PRO A 202 15.73 -5.50 -4.01
CA PRO A 202 14.97 -5.98 -5.17
C PRO A 202 15.45 -7.30 -5.76
N ASP A 203 16.71 -7.66 -5.49
CA ASP A 203 17.35 -8.88 -5.99
C ASP A 203 17.32 -10.02 -4.97
N ARG A 204 16.82 -9.78 -3.77
CA ARG A 204 16.73 -10.78 -2.71
C ARG A 204 15.57 -11.74 -2.94
N LYS A 205 15.82 -13.02 -2.67
CA LYS A 205 14.74 -14.01 -2.61
C LYS A 205 13.86 -13.73 -1.39
N PRO A 206 12.52 -13.62 -1.55
CA PRO A 206 11.61 -13.50 -0.40
C PRO A 206 11.62 -14.76 0.49
N PRO A 207 11.36 -14.63 1.81
CA PRO A 207 11.11 -13.36 2.49
C PRO A 207 12.39 -12.55 2.74
N ALA A 208 12.35 -11.27 2.42
CA ALA A 208 13.40 -10.30 2.76
C ALA A 208 12.75 -8.93 3.01
N TRP A 209 13.25 -8.18 3.98
CA TRP A 209 12.74 -6.84 4.19
C TRP A 209 13.77 -5.89 4.77
N VAL A 210 13.57 -4.59 4.52
CA VAL A 210 14.40 -3.52 5.03
C VAL A 210 13.57 -2.43 5.71
N TYR A 211 14.13 -1.81 6.73
CA TYR A 211 13.58 -0.61 7.34
C TYR A 211 14.39 0.60 6.88
N LEU A 212 13.72 1.53 6.21
CA LEU A 212 14.33 2.74 5.68
C LEU A 212 13.93 3.93 6.56
N HIS A 213 14.92 4.56 7.19
CA HIS A 213 14.72 5.80 7.91
C HIS A 213 14.46 6.93 6.91
N GLY A 214 13.35 7.62 7.08
CA GLY A 214 12.87 8.66 6.18
C GLY A 214 12.72 10.02 6.85
N LEU A 215 12.24 10.99 6.07
CA LEU A 215 11.90 12.30 6.58
C LEU A 215 10.70 12.20 7.52
N LYS A 216 10.83 12.79 8.70
CA LYS A 216 9.72 12.93 9.64
C LYS A 216 8.70 13.93 9.08
N SER A 217 7.50 13.48 8.72
CA SER A 217 6.39 14.32 8.25
C SER A 217 5.13 14.08 9.10
N PRO A 218 4.47 15.09 9.68
CA PRO A 218 3.25 14.95 10.49
C PRO A 218 1.99 14.60 9.68
N LEU A 219 2.07 14.53 8.37
CA LEU A 219 0.91 14.33 7.51
C LEU A 219 0.46 12.86 7.49
N SER A 220 -0.80 12.62 7.81
CA SER A 220 -1.49 11.34 7.60
C SER A 220 -2.86 11.58 6.98
N SER A 221 -3.33 10.64 6.16
CA SER A 221 -4.69 10.73 5.56
C SER A 221 -5.78 10.84 6.62
N THR A 222 -5.60 10.19 7.77
CA THR A 222 -6.55 10.28 8.89
C THR A 222 -6.58 11.67 9.51
N ALA A 223 -5.42 12.29 9.75
CA ALA A 223 -5.34 13.65 10.28
C ALA A 223 -5.93 14.69 9.31
N LEU A 224 -5.67 14.53 8.01
CA LEU A 224 -6.21 15.41 6.98
C LEU A 224 -7.73 15.28 6.83
N ARG A 225 -8.29 14.06 6.91
CA ARG A 225 -9.75 13.88 6.93
C ARG A 225 -10.40 14.53 8.16
N ALA A 226 -9.81 14.33 9.34
CA ALA A 226 -10.31 14.96 10.57
C ALA A 226 -10.28 16.50 10.50
N ALA A 227 -9.27 17.07 9.84
CA ALA A 227 -9.20 18.51 9.61
C ALA A 227 -10.28 19.00 8.63
N ARG A 228 -10.54 18.24 7.55
CA ARG A 228 -11.63 18.54 6.58
C ARG A 228 -13.00 18.54 7.25
N HIS A 229 -13.36 17.49 8.00
CA HIS A 229 -14.64 17.44 8.72
C HIS A 229 -14.83 18.60 9.71
N LYS A 230 -13.73 19.07 10.32
CA LYS A 230 -13.79 20.25 11.20
C LYS A 230 -14.00 21.55 10.44
N SER A 231 -13.47 21.71 9.24
CA SER A 231 -13.67 22.90 8.39
C SER A 231 -15.09 22.94 7.84
N ASP A 232 -15.61 21.80 7.39
CA ASP A 232 -16.97 21.69 6.85
C ASP A 232 -18.02 21.95 7.93
N ALA A 233 -17.80 21.47 9.17
CA ALA A 233 -18.66 21.74 10.31
C ALA A 233 -18.66 23.22 10.76
N LYS A 234 -17.54 23.94 10.59
CA LYS A 234 -17.48 25.38 10.87
C LYS A 234 -18.12 26.22 9.76
N GLY A 235 -18.06 25.78 8.49
CA GLY A 235 -18.72 26.46 7.37
C GLY A 235 -20.24 26.44 7.52
N SER A 236 -20.83 25.31 7.90
CA SER A 236 -22.28 25.19 8.07
C SER A 236 -22.85 25.94 9.30
N GLN A 237 -22.01 26.28 10.28
CA GLN A 237 -22.46 27.08 11.44
C GLN A 237 -22.47 28.59 11.14
N ASN A 238 -21.65 29.07 10.20
CA ASN A 238 -21.61 30.48 9.82
C ASN A 238 -22.75 30.87 8.85
N GLU A 239 -23.27 29.94 8.07
CA GLU A 239 -24.41 30.20 7.17
C GLU A 239 -25.75 30.31 7.90
N ASN A 240 -25.88 29.73 9.11
CA ASN A 240 -27.11 29.77 9.89
C ASN A 240 -27.24 30.99 10.82
N CYS A 241 -26.25 31.87 10.88
CA CYS A 241 -26.28 33.09 11.72
C CYS A 241 -26.63 34.38 10.96
N GLY A 242 -26.91 34.28 9.64
CA GLY A 242 -27.12 35.43 8.75
C GLY A 242 -28.55 35.80 8.40
N THR A 243 -29.58 35.12 8.94
CA THR A 243 -31.00 35.37 8.56
C THR A 243 -31.93 35.61 9.75
N ALA A 244 -31.48 36.37 10.74
CA ALA A 244 -32.36 36.88 11.78
C ALA A 244 -32.03 38.36 12.01
N GLY A 245 -32.63 39.23 11.23
CA GLY A 245 -32.50 40.68 11.41
C GLY A 245 -32.89 41.45 10.15
N GLY A 246 -34.22 41.63 9.97
CA GLY A 246 -34.80 42.47 8.97
C GLY A 246 -36.29 42.54 9.12
#